data_1eb54a68784e99928e393edf870178cf
#
_entry.id   1eb54a68784e99928e393edf870178cf
#
_cell.length_a   1.000
_cell.length_b   1.000
_cell.length_c   1.000
_cell.angle_alpha   90.00
_cell.angle_beta   90.00
_cell.angle_gamma   90.00
#
_symmetry.space_group_name_H-M   'P 1'
#
loop_
_entity.id
_entity.type
_entity.pdbx_description
1 polymer ?
#
loop_
_entity_poly.entity_id
_entity_poly.type
_entity_poly.pdbx_seq_one_letter_code
_entity_poly.pdbx_strand_id
1 'polypeptide(L)'
;MVDALVDVRADEARVNVTWDGRNGDLVDPVLFDSTDGDVKGWVTEAVRTGGIPGLGAHPNADFGDFVVDRFASDEATPYNRIFLRPKTPFGGGCD
;
A
#
# COMPACT_ATOMS: atom_id res chain seq x y z
N MET A 1 -5.42 11.50 -18.73
CA MET A 1 -5.18 11.24 -18.31
C MET A 1 -4.67 10.55 -18.03
N VAL A 2 -4.54 10.14 -18.04
CA VAL A 2 -4.11 9.55 -17.59
C VAL A 2 -3.51 9.24 -16.98
N ASP A 3 -3.49 9.05 -16.98
CA ASP A 3 -2.84 8.79 -16.02
C ASP A 3 -1.65 8.15 -16.22
N ALA A 4 -0.69 8.62 -15.82
CA ALA A 4 0.61 8.09 -15.84
C ALA A 4 0.76 6.81 -15.11
N LEU A 5 -0.26 6.38 -14.50
CA LEU A 5 -0.20 5.19 -13.70
C LEU A 5 -0.27 3.94 -14.54
N VAL A 6 0.38 2.89 -14.08
CA VAL A 6 0.31 1.61 -14.74
C VAL A 6 -1.10 1.05 -14.60
N ASP A 7 -1.61 0.48 -15.66
CA ASP A 7 -2.93 -0.14 -15.63
C ASP A 7 -2.94 -1.30 -14.66
N VAL A 8 -4.00 -1.39 -13.88
CA VAL A 8 -4.18 -2.48 -12.94
C VAL A 8 -5.09 -3.52 -13.57
N ARG A 9 -4.63 -4.75 -13.68
CA ARG A 9 -5.41 -5.83 -14.29
C ARG A 9 -6.43 -6.36 -13.29
N ALA A 10 -7.35 -7.18 -13.79
CA ALA A 10 -8.43 -7.70 -12.97
C ALA A 10 -7.93 -8.49 -11.75
N ASP A 11 -6.79 -9.18 -11.89
CA ASP A 11 -6.23 -9.96 -10.79
C ASP A 11 -5.17 -9.20 -10.00
N GLU A 12 -4.94 -7.95 -10.33
CA GLU A 12 -3.93 -7.13 -9.68
C GLU A 12 -4.58 -6.07 -8.81
N ALA A 13 -3.79 -5.44 -7.95
CA ALA A 13 -4.25 -4.40 -7.08
C ALA A 13 -3.20 -3.31 -6.99
N ARG A 14 -3.66 -2.09 -6.78
CA ARG A 14 -2.77 -0.97 -6.50
C ARG A 14 -2.54 -0.92 -4.99
N VAL A 15 -1.30 -0.78 -4.59
CA VAL A 15 -0.95 -0.74 -3.18
C VAL A 15 -0.71 0.70 -2.75
N ASN A 16 -1.46 1.14 -1.76
CA ASN A 16 -1.29 2.46 -1.16
C ASN A 16 -0.74 2.25 0.25
N VAL A 17 0.25 3.03 0.62
CA VAL A 17 0.85 2.94 1.94
C VAL A 17 0.76 4.28 2.64
N THR A 18 0.47 4.26 3.93
CA THR A 18 0.49 5.44 4.78
C THR A 18 1.71 5.33 5.69
N TRP A 19 2.59 6.31 5.62
CA TRP A 19 3.82 6.31 6.39
C TRP A 19 4.07 7.71 6.92
N ASP A 20 4.21 7.82 8.22
CA ASP A 20 4.56 9.10 8.86
C ASP A 20 3.59 10.22 8.43
N GLY A 21 2.30 9.90 8.38
CA GLY A 21 1.28 10.87 8.03
C GLY A 21 1.15 11.18 6.56
N ARG A 22 1.87 10.47 5.70
CA ARG A 22 1.84 10.68 4.26
C ARG A 22 1.35 9.45 3.55
N ASN A 23 0.81 9.64 2.36
CA ASN A 23 0.34 8.54 1.53
C ASN A 23 1.15 8.45 0.27
N GLY A 24 1.35 7.25 -0.21
CA GLY A 24 1.98 7.02 -1.49
C GLY A 24 1.57 5.68 -2.05
N ASP A 25 1.74 5.49 -3.35
CA ASP A 25 1.42 4.24 -4.01
C ASP A 25 2.67 3.57 -4.51
N LEU A 26 2.69 2.24 -4.47
CA LEU A 26 3.72 1.52 -5.20
C LEU A 26 3.54 1.82 -6.68
N VAL A 27 4.65 1.96 -7.38
CA VAL A 27 4.60 2.28 -8.81
C VAL A 27 3.95 1.17 -9.59
N ASP A 28 4.30 -0.07 -9.27
CA ASP A 28 3.76 -1.23 -9.97
C ASP A 28 2.66 -1.90 -9.17
N PRO A 29 1.61 -2.37 -9.83
CA PRO A 29 0.59 -3.14 -9.12
C PRO A 29 1.12 -4.52 -8.72
N VAL A 30 0.42 -5.17 -7.80
CA VAL A 30 0.78 -6.51 -7.35
C VAL A 30 -0.45 -7.38 -7.50
N LEU A 31 -0.28 -8.69 -7.38
CA LEU A 31 -1.43 -9.58 -7.40
C LEU A 31 -2.31 -9.32 -6.19
N PHE A 32 -3.62 -9.27 -6.43
CA PHE A 32 -4.56 -8.94 -5.36
C PHE A 32 -4.55 -9.99 -4.25
N ASP A 33 -4.21 -11.22 -4.57
CA ASP A 33 -4.17 -12.28 -3.57
C ASP A 33 -2.77 -12.50 -2.99
N SER A 34 -1.85 -11.55 -3.18
CA SER A 34 -0.55 -11.61 -2.52
C SER A 34 -0.74 -11.67 -1.02
N THR A 35 0.15 -12.37 -0.32
CA THR A 35 0.06 -12.46 1.12
C THR A 35 0.40 -11.13 1.77
N ASP A 36 -0.05 -10.96 3.02
CA ASP A 36 0.28 -9.75 3.77
C ASP A 36 1.80 -9.61 3.88
N GLY A 37 2.49 -10.70 4.13
CA GLY A 37 3.94 -10.67 4.25
C GLY A 37 4.61 -10.22 2.97
N ASP A 38 4.12 -10.68 1.83
CA ASP A 38 4.68 -10.27 0.55
C ASP A 38 4.47 -8.77 0.33
N VAL A 39 3.25 -8.29 0.57
CA VAL A 39 2.95 -6.88 0.39
C VAL A 39 3.82 -6.02 1.29
N LYS A 40 3.94 -6.40 2.55
CA LYS A 40 4.76 -5.65 3.49
C LYS A 40 6.23 -5.65 3.07
N GLY A 41 6.70 -6.76 2.54
CA GLY A 41 8.09 -6.86 2.07
C GLY A 41 8.36 -5.90 0.93
N TRP A 42 7.47 -5.88 -0.06
CA TRP A 42 7.66 -5.00 -1.21
C TRP A 42 7.57 -3.53 -0.79
N VAL A 43 6.61 -3.19 0.07
CA VAL A 43 6.47 -1.82 0.55
C VAL A 43 7.69 -1.41 1.37
N THR A 44 8.17 -2.30 2.23
CA THR A 44 9.34 -2.01 3.04
C THR A 44 10.54 -1.67 2.15
N GLU A 45 10.79 -2.50 1.15
CA GLU A 45 11.87 -2.26 0.24
C GLU A 45 11.70 -0.93 -0.48
N ALA A 46 10.50 -0.66 -0.98
CA ALA A 46 10.25 0.57 -1.73
C ALA A 46 10.43 1.82 -0.85
N VAL A 47 9.94 1.77 0.39
CA VAL A 47 10.07 2.94 1.27
C VAL A 47 11.52 3.13 1.68
N ARG A 48 12.24 2.05 1.95
CA ARG A 48 13.64 2.17 2.37
C ARG A 48 14.51 2.76 1.27
N THR A 49 14.19 2.47 0.02
CA THR A 49 15.00 2.93 -1.10
C THR A 49 14.47 4.20 -1.76
N GLY A 50 13.35 4.72 -1.27
CA GLY A 50 12.79 5.93 -1.86
C GLY A 50 12.02 5.69 -3.14
N GLY A 51 11.53 4.48 -3.34
CA GLY A 51 10.83 4.12 -4.57
C GLY A 51 9.38 4.53 -4.62
N ILE A 52 8.83 5.09 -3.55
CA ILE A 52 7.44 5.52 -3.54
C ILE A 52 7.40 7.03 -3.64
N PRO A 53 6.81 7.57 -4.71
CA PRO A 53 6.75 9.03 -4.88
C PRO A 53 6.08 9.69 -3.68
N GLY A 54 6.68 10.75 -3.20
CA GLY A 54 6.10 11.53 -2.11
C GLY A 54 6.52 11.09 -0.72
N LEU A 55 7.11 9.91 -0.57
CA LEU A 55 7.48 9.43 0.75
C LEU A 55 8.96 9.59 1.09
N GLY A 56 9.81 9.72 0.06
CA GLY A 56 11.24 9.81 0.31
C GLY A 56 11.82 8.47 0.76
N ALA A 57 13.09 8.46 1.08
CA ALA A 57 13.77 7.23 1.48
C ALA A 57 13.85 7.16 3.00
N HIS A 58 13.45 6.03 3.56
CA HIS A 58 13.47 5.82 5.00
C HIS A 58 14.14 4.49 5.28
N PRO A 59 15.46 4.45 5.44
CA PRO A 59 16.20 3.19 5.54
C PRO A 59 15.77 2.30 6.70
N ASN A 60 15.16 2.88 7.72
CA ASN A 60 14.75 2.10 8.88
C ASN A 60 13.24 1.79 8.89
N ALA A 61 12.57 1.99 7.79
CA ALA A 61 11.14 1.73 7.74
C ALA A 61 10.84 0.27 8.05
N ASP A 62 9.77 0.04 8.79
CA ASP A 62 9.35 -1.29 9.18
C ASP A 62 7.83 -1.31 9.19
N PHE A 63 7.26 -2.27 8.50
CA PHE A 63 5.81 -2.37 8.37
C PHE A 63 5.25 -3.62 9.04
N GLY A 64 6.02 -4.26 9.92
CA GLY A 64 5.58 -5.50 10.55
C GLY A 64 4.28 -5.36 11.30
N ASP A 65 4.06 -4.22 11.95
CA ASP A 65 2.84 -4.00 12.72
C ASP A 65 1.75 -3.30 11.95
N PHE A 66 1.95 -3.08 10.65
CA PHE A 66 0.95 -2.39 9.85
C PHE A 66 -0.21 -3.32 9.52
N VAL A 67 -1.36 -2.71 9.29
CA VAL A 67 -2.58 -3.43 8.92
C VAL A 67 -2.70 -3.42 7.40
N VAL A 68 -3.05 -4.56 6.83
CA VAL A 68 -3.25 -4.68 5.39
C VAL A 68 -4.75 -4.86 5.14
N ASP A 69 -5.35 -3.88 4.46
CA ASP A 69 -6.76 -3.95 4.07
C ASP A 69 -6.86 -4.12 2.57
N ARG A 70 -7.82 -4.92 2.13
CA ARG A 70 -8.02 -5.20 0.72
C ARG A 70 -9.44 -4.86 0.31
N PHE A 71 -9.56 -4.21 -0.85
CA PHE A 71 -10.86 -3.83 -1.39
C PHE A 71 -10.92 -4.22 -2.85
N ALA A 72 -11.90 -5.06 -3.19
CA ALA A 72 -12.09 -5.46 -4.59
C ALA A 72 -12.63 -4.29 -5.38
N SER A 73 -12.44 -4.35 -6.70
CA SER A 73 -12.95 -3.32 -7.58
C SER A 73 -14.47 -3.23 -7.50
N ASP A 74 -14.99 -2.03 -7.74
CA ASP A 74 -16.44 -1.82 -7.81
C ASP A 74 -16.69 -0.70 -8.81
N GLU A 75 -17.93 -0.23 -8.88
CA GLU A 75 -18.31 0.78 -9.87
C GLU A 75 -17.60 2.10 -9.65
N ALA A 76 -17.40 2.47 -8.40
CA ALA A 76 -16.77 3.74 -8.10
C ALA A 76 -15.25 3.66 -8.31
N THR A 77 -14.67 2.49 -8.08
CA THR A 77 -13.24 2.29 -8.24
C THR A 77 -13.02 1.00 -9.01
N PRO A 78 -12.77 1.11 -10.31
CA PRO A 78 -12.76 -0.08 -11.17
C PRO A 78 -11.47 -0.88 -11.10
N TYR A 79 -10.79 -0.87 -9.98
CA TYR A 79 -9.60 -1.70 -9.79
C TYR A 79 -9.49 -2.08 -8.33
N ASN A 80 -8.84 -3.20 -8.06
CA ASN A 80 -8.63 -3.66 -6.69
C ASN A 80 -7.58 -2.79 -6.01
N ARG A 81 -7.72 -2.65 -4.69
CA ARG A 81 -6.82 -1.83 -3.90
C ARG A 81 -6.36 -2.58 -2.68
N ILE A 82 -5.12 -2.33 -2.28
CA ILE A 82 -4.57 -2.84 -1.02
C ILE A 82 -4.05 -1.62 -0.28
N PHE A 83 -4.48 -1.45 0.96
CA PHE A 83 -4.02 -0.33 1.79
C PHE A 83 -3.16 -0.87 2.93
N LEU A 84 -1.98 -0.30 3.09
CA LEU A 84 -1.09 -0.63 4.18
C LEU A 84 -1.07 0.57 5.11
N ARG A 85 -1.59 0.41 6.31
CA ARG A 85 -1.77 1.51 7.24
C ARG A 85 -1.19 1.17 8.61
N PRO A 86 -0.71 2.19 9.36
CA PRO A 86 -0.24 1.92 10.70
C PRO A 86 -1.39 1.48 11.60
N LYS A 87 -1.08 0.59 12.51
CA LYS A 87 -2.03 0.16 13.50
C LYS A 87 -2.21 1.30 14.50
N THR A 88 -3.46 1.72 14.72
CA THR A 88 -3.67 2.83 15.62
C THR A 88 -3.62 2.36 17.06
N PRO A 89 -3.06 3.14 17.95
CA PRO A 89 -2.93 2.74 19.34
C PRO A 89 -4.26 2.55 20.02
N PHE A 90 -5.26 3.33 19.60
CA PHE A 90 -6.50 3.24 20.22
C PHE A 90 -7.41 2.42 19.49
N GLY A 91 -6.98 1.99 18.38
CA GLY A 91 -7.82 1.42 17.51
C GLY A 91 -8.65 0.55 18.13
N GLY A 92 -8.33 0.00 18.54
CA GLY A 92 -9.11 -0.71 19.08
C GLY A 92 -9.33 -0.42 20.41
N GLY A 93 -8.72 -0.08 20.87
CA GLY A 93 -8.88 0.13 22.10
C GLY A 93 -9.57 1.09 22.72
N CYS A 94 -9.75 1.33 22.54
CA CYS A 94 -10.09 2.04 23.05
C CYS A 94 -10.75 2.23 23.41
N ASP A 95 -10.89 2.21 23.34
CA ASP A 95 -11.30 2.50 23.64
C ASP A 95 -11.73 2.37 23.88
#